data_b355d7e4abd8eded358d1e75d3fd8ed6
#
_entry.id   b355d7e4abd8eded358d1e75d3fd8ed6
#
_cell.length_a   1.000
_cell.length_b   1.000
_cell.length_c   1.000
_cell.angle_alpha   90.00
_cell.angle_beta   90.00
_cell.angle_gamma   90.00
#
_symmetry.space_group_name_H-M   'P 1'
#
loop_
_entity.id
_entity.type
_entity.pdbx_description
1 polymer ?
#
loop_
_entity_poly.entity_id
_entity_poly.type
_entity_poly.pdbx_seq_one_letter_code
_entity_poly.pdbx_strand_id
1 'polypeptide(L)'
;MADISASMVMDLRQRTGLGMMECKKALTESGGDLAKAEDLLRIKSGAKASKAAGRIAAEGVIGLWIAPDAKTGAIVEVNCETDFVARNDDFKAFASEVAQVVARDNPADVAALGEKKLASGETIEAKRTALLQKIGENMSIRRFVRSEAKGTLAAYVHTTGKIGVLVDVSGDASVGKDVAMHVAAGAAPGAIRPVAVSRNEVPADMIEKERAIYAAQAAESGKPADIVAKMVEGRVNKYLSEITLLGQPFVKNPDDTVEKHLKAKGATVNGFTLYVVGEGIEKKKDDFAAEVAAMTKA
;
A
#
# COMPACT_ATOMS: atom_id res chain seq x y z
N MET A 1 6.99 28.01 -41.18
CA MET A 1 6.77 27.38 -39.86
C MET A 1 5.53 28.02 -39.31
N ALA A 2 4.61 27.23 -38.78
CA ALA A 2 3.42 27.79 -38.14
C ALA A 2 3.85 28.65 -36.95
N ASP A 3 3.24 29.83 -36.84
CA ASP A 3 3.55 30.76 -35.72
C ASP A 3 2.82 30.24 -34.47
N ILE A 4 3.57 29.70 -33.51
CA ILE A 4 3.02 29.12 -32.29
C ILE A 4 2.79 30.23 -31.26
N SER A 5 1.54 30.65 -31.12
CA SER A 5 1.18 31.70 -30.18
C SER A 5 1.28 31.23 -28.70
N ALA A 6 1.51 32.17 -27.80
CA ALA A 6 1.53 31.89 -26.36
C ALA A 6 0.17 31.33 -25.85
N SER A 7 -0.95 31.76 -26.46
CA SER A 7 -2.29 31.27 -26.13
C SER A 7 -2.48 29.77 -26.47
N MET A 8 -1.96 29.32 -27.64
CA MET A 8 -1.98 27.91 -28.02
C MET A 8 -1.19 27.04 -27.03
N VAL A 9 -0.03 27.53 -26.59
CA VAL A 9 0.79 26.83 -25.56
C VAL A 9 0.06 26.76 -24.23
N MET A 10 -0.60 27.84 -23.86
CA MET A 10 -1.39 27.89 -22.63
C MET A 10 -2.61 26.93 -22.67
N ASP A 11 -3.33 26.90 -23.79
CA ASP A 11 -4.47 25.99 -24.01
C ASP A 11 -4.01 24.52 -23.91
N LEU A 12 -2.96 24.15 -24.64
CA LEU A 12 -2.41 22.79 -24.55
C LEU A 12 -1.92 22.44 -23.17
N ARG A 13 -1.32 23.40 -22.46
CA ARG A 13 -0.92 23.21 -21.06
C ARG A 13 -2.10 23.00 -20.12
N GLN A 14 -3.18 23.74 -20.28
CA GLN A 14 -4.41 23.57 -19.47
C GLN A 14 -5.02 22.18 -19.68
N ARG A 15 -5.01 21.68 -20.92
CA ARG A 15 -5.56 20.35 -21.26
C ARG A 15 -4.69 19.21 -20.73
N THR A 16 -3.37 19.34 -20.85
CA THR A 16 -2.44 18.23 -20.58
C THR A 16 -1.79 18.29 -19.20
N GLY A 17 -1.76 19.47 -18.57
CA GLY A 17 -1.05 19.71 -17.31
C GLY A 17 0.47 19.68 -17.41
N LEU A 18 1.03 19.61 -18.65
CA LEU A 18 2.47 19.47 -18.89
C LEU A 18 3.21 20.81 -18.87
N GLY A 19 4.56 20.75 -18.87
CA GLY A 19 5.41 21.94 -18.88
C GLY A 19 5.25 22.79 -20.14
N MET A 20 5.34 24.14 -20.03
CA MET A 20 5.19 25.07 -21.17
C MET A 20 6.11 24.76 -22.34
N MET A 21 7.37 24.39 -22.05
CA MET A 21 8.34 24.06 -23.11
C MET A 21 8.02 22.76 -23.81
N GLU A 22 7.47 21.79 -23.14
CA GLU A 22 6.99 20.51 -23.67
C GLU A 22 5.82 20.76 -24.63
N CYS A 23 4.83 21.54 -24.17
CA CYS A 23 3.68 21.93 -24.97
C CYS A 23 4.10 22.73 -26.22
N LYS A 24 5.00 23.71 -26.06
CA LYS A 24 5.53 24.49 -27.19
C LYS A 24 6.23 23.60 -28.23
N LYS A 25 7.07 22.67 -27.77
CA LYS A 25 7.78 21.73 -28.65
C LYS A 25 6.80 20.82 -29.41
N ALA A 26 5.79 20.29 -28.74
CA ALA A 26 4.77 19.45 -29.36
C ALA A 26 3.96 20.22 -30.42
N LEU A 27 3.56 21.47 -30.12
CA LEU A 27 2.88 22.34 -31.05
C LEU A 27 3.77 22.67 -32.30
N THR A 28 5.06 22.91 -32.08
CA THR A 28 5.99 23.15 -33.18
C THR A 28 6.10 21.93 -34.10
N GLU A 29 6.24 20.74 -33.52
CA GLU A 29 6.32 19.46 -34.23
C GLU A 29 5.00 19.09 -34.96
N SER A 30 3.85 19.52 -34.43
CA SER A 30 2.53 19.29 -35.05
C SER A 30 2.09 20.38 -36.01
N GLY A 31 2.94 21.41 -36.27
CA GLY A 31 2.59 22.52 -37.13
C GLY A 31 1.48 23.43 -36.59
N GLY A 32 1.29 23.47 -35.26
CA GLY A 32 0.27 24.27 -34.59
C GLY A 32 -1.08 23.54 -34.37
N ASP A 33 -1.20 22.28 -34.79
CA ASP A 33 -2.39 21.47 -34.61
C ASP A 33 -2.44 20.96 -33.17
N LEU A 34 -3.41 21.45 -32.36
CA LEU A 34 -3.58 21.11 -30.97
C LEU A 34 -3.86 19.62 -30.75
N ALA A 35 -4.72 18.99 -31.58
CA ALA A 35 -5.06 17.58 -31.45
C ALA A 35 -3.85 16.68 -31.70
N LYS A 36 -3.12 16.97 -32.79
CA LYS A 36 -1.87 16.24 -33.07
C LYS A 36 -0.80 16.48 -32.03
N ALA A 37 -0.73 17.68 -31.44
CA ALA A 37 0.19 17.96 -30.35
C ALA A 37 -0.14 17.13 -29.09
N GLU A 38 -1.43 16.97 -28.74
CA GLU A 38 -1.89 16.08 -27.66
C GLU A 38 -1.49 14.63 -27.93
N ASP A 39 -1.73 14.12 -29.15
CA ASP A 39 -1.35 12.76 -29.55
C ASP A 39 0.17 12.54 -29.46
N LEU A 40 0.98 13.50 -29.95
CA LEU A 40 2.43 13.46 -29.80
C LEU A 40 2.90 13.40 -28.35
N LEU A 41 2.28 14.19 -27.47
CA LEU A 41 2.59 14.18 -26.05
C LEU A 41 2.22 12.83 -25.42
N ARG A 42 1.09 12.25 -25.83
CA ARG A 42 0.63 10.94 -25.37
C ARG A 42 1.59 9.81 -25.80
N ILE A 43 2.06 9.81 -27.03
CA ILE A 43 3.07 8.87 -27.53
C ILE A 43 4.38 9.01 -26.76
N LYS A 44 4.85 10.25 -26.55
CA LYS A 44 6.08 10.52 -25.79
C LYS A 44 5.98 10.12 -24.33
N SER A 45 4.78 10.16 -23.74
CA SER A 45 4.56 9.73 -22.35
C SER A 45 4.82 8.23 -22.17
N GLY A 46 4.42 7.39 -23.12
CA GLY A 46 4.72 5.97 -23.11
C GLY A 46 6.24 5.68 -23.12
N ALA A 47 7.00 6.40 -23.92
CA ALA A 47 8.46 6.27 -23.96
C ALA A 47 9.14 6.72 -22.66
N LYS A 48 8.64 7.79 -22.02
CA LYS A 48 9.12 8.21 -20.68
C LYS A 48 8.78 7.18 -19.62
N ALA A 49 7.56 6.62 -19.64
CA ALA A 49 7.13 5.59 -18.70
C ALA A 49 8.03 4.35 -18.79
N SER A 50 8.36 3.88 -20.01
CA SER A 50 9.26 2.75 -20.21
C SER A 50 10.66 3.00 -19.64
N LYS A 51 11.21 4.21 -19.82
CA LYS A 51 12.51 4.58 -19.24
C LYS A 51 12.48 4.70 -17.72
N ALA A 52 11.35 5.13 -17.16
CA ALA A 52 11.19 5.28 -15.73
C ALA A 52 10.95 3.95 -15.00
N ALA A 53 10.41 2.94 -15.68
CA ALA A 53 10.02 1.65 -15.09
C ALA A 53 11.15 0.92 -14.34
N GLY A 54 12.41 1.16 -14.73
CA GLY A 54 13.59 0.58 -14.04
C GLY A 54 14.03 1.31 -12.77
N ARG A 55 13.44 2.47 -12.45
CA ARG A 55 13.81 3.24 -11.25
C ARG A 55 13.09 2.70 -10.02
N ILE A 56 13.80 2.61 -8.90
CA ILE A 56 13.24 2.09 -7.65
C ILE A 56 12.17 3.05 -7.12
N ALA A 57 10.96 2.53 -6.93
CA ALA A 57 9.82 3.24 -6.35
C ALA A 57 9.46 2.58 -5.01
N ALA A 58 10.11 3.00 -3.92
CA ALA A 58 9.94 2.44 -2.58
C ALA A 58 9.11 3.33 -1.64
N GLU A 59 8.77 4.54 -2.08
CA GLU A 59 7.79 5.43 -1.45
C GLU A 59 6.41 5.20 -2.07
N GLY A 60 5.37 5.86 -1.57
CA GLY A 60 4.02 5.73 -2.13
C GLY A 60 2.91 5.95 -1.10
N VAL A 61 1.71 5.51 -1.46
CA VAL A 61 0.51 5.58 -0.60
C VAL A 61 -0.32 4.30 -0.68
N ILE A 62 -1.12 4.08 0.35
CA ILE A 62 -2.18 3.09 0.35
C ILE A 62 -3.48 3.75 -0.12
N GLY A 63 -3.99 3.28 -1.25
CA GLY A 63 -5.36 3.54 -1.70
C GLY A 63 -6.31 2.57 -1.01
N LEU A 64 -7.46 3.07 -0.55
CA LEU A 64 -8.46 2.27 0.12
C LEU A 64 -9.85 2.75 -0.26
N TRP A 65 -10.74 1.80 -0.54
CA TRP A 65 -12.13 2.09 -0.81
C TRP A 65 -13.04 0.99 -0.24
N ILE A 66 -14.16 1.40 0.33
CA ILE A 66 -15.22 0.50 0.84
C ILE A 66 -16.53 0.96 0.24
N ALA A 67 -17.32 0.01 -0.27
CA ALA A 67 -18.66 0.27 -0.79
C ALA A 67 -19.59 0.84 0.30
N PRO A 68 -20.62 1.62 -0.07
CA PRO A 68 -21.53 2.23 0.91
C PRO A 68 -22.25 1.23 1.83
N ASP A 69 -22.46 0.00 1.38
CA ASP A 69 -23.03 -1.10 2.16
C ASP A 69 -22.01 -1.79 3.07
N ALA A 70 -20.74 -1.39 2.99
CA ALA A 70 -19.61 -1.95 3.70
C ALA A 70 -19.41 -3.47 3.50
N LYS A 71 -19.93 -4.03 2.37
CA LYS A 71 -19.77 -5.46 2.06
C LYS A 71 -18.61 -5.75 1.12
N THR A 72 -18.25 -4.79 0.29
CA THR A 72 -17.13 -4.93 -0.65
C THR A 72 -16.14 -3.80 -0.43
N GLY A 73 -14.87 -4.09 -0.48
CA GLY A 73 -13.81 -3.09 -0.38
C GLY A 73 -12.52 -3.55 -1.01
N ALA A 74 -11.59 -2.63 -1.14
CA ALA A 74 -10.25 -2.93 -1.63
C ALA A 74 -9.19 -2.07 -0.97
N ILE A 75 -8.00 -2.63 -0.87
CA ILE A 75 -6.77 -1.96 -0.46
C ILE A 75 -5.73 -2.15 -1.54
N VAL A 76 -5.03 -1.08 -1.89
CA VAL A 76 -4.06 -1.04 -2.99
C VAL A 76 -2.79 -0.33 -2.51
N GLU A 77 -1.62 -0.85 -2.86
CA GLU A 77 -0.34 -0.17 -2.70
C GLU A 77 0.07 0.44 -4.04
N VAL A 78 0.19 1.78 -4.08
CA VAL A 78 0.71 2.52 -5.23
C VAL A 78 2.02 3.16 -4.85
N ASN A 79 3.09 2.79 -5.56
CA ASN A 79 4.45 3.24 -5.27
C ASN A 79 4.88 4.40 -6.17
N CYS A 80 5.77 5.25 -5.65
CA CYS A 80 6.49 6.32 -6.34
C CYS A 80 7.94 6.40 -5.83
N GLU A 81 8.76 7.28 -6.41
CA GLU A 81 10.17 7.37 -6.04
C GLU A 81 10.39 8.17 -4.75
N THR A 82 9.63 9.27 -4.56
CA THR A 82 9.82 10.18 -3.43
C THR A 82 8.59 10.34 -2.55
N ASP A 83 8.81 10.75 -1.31
CA ASP A 83 7.73 11.10 -0.38
C ASP A 83 7.00 12.41 -0.77
N PHE A 84 7.63 13.28 -1.56
CA PHE A 84 6.99 14.46 -2.12
C PHE A 84 5.83 14.09 -3.04
N VAL A 85 6.05 13.11 -3.95
CA VAL A 85 4.99 12.60 -4.83
C VAL A 85 3.94 11.83 -4.05
N ALA A 86 4.34 11.07 -3.02
CA ALA A 86 3.38 10.40 -2.14
C ALA A 86 2.40 11.37 -1.45
N ARG A 87 2.78 12.64 -1.25
CA ARG A 87 1.93 13.69 -0.67
C ARG A 87 1.10 14.46 -1.72
N ASN A 88 1.39 14.28 -3.01
CA ASN A 88 0.69 14.95 -4.09
C ASN A 88 -0.78 14.50 -4.16
N ASP A 89 -1.71 15.44 -4.30
CA ASP A 89 -3.14 15.14 -4.26
C ASP A 89 -3.63 14.37 -5.48
N ASP A 90 -3.08 14.62 -6.68
CA ASP A 90 -3.42 13.85 -7.88
C ASP A 90 -2.97 12.39 -7.73
N PHE A 91 -1.82 12.15 -7.10
CA PHE A 91 -1.32 10.81 -6.84
C PHE A 91 -2.17 10.06 -5.82
N LYS A 92 -2.59 10.72 -4.74
CA LYS A 92 -3.52 10.15 -3.74
C LYS A 92 -4.89 9.87 -4.33
N ALA A 93 -5.41 10.80 -5.14
CA ALA A 93 -6.69 10.61 -5.85
C ALA A 93 -6.61 9.38 -6.77
N PHE A 94 -5.54 9.27 -7.56
CA PHE A 94 -5.30 8.10 -8.40
C PHE A 94 -5.30 6.79 -7.59
N ALA A 95 -4.61 6.72 -6.46
CA ALA A 95 -4.59 5.52 -5.62
C ALA A 95 -6.00 5.15 -5.09
N SER A 96 -6.81 6.16 -4.73
CA SER A 96 -8.19 5.95 -4.29
C SER A 96 -9.08 5.47 -5.43
N GLU A 97 -8.98 6.07 -6.62
CA GLU A 97 -9.71 5.64 -7.83
C GLU A 97 -9.37 4.21 -8.22
N VAL A 98 -8.08 3.83 -8.16
CA VAL A 98 -7.63 2.46 -8.41
C VAL A 98 -8.25 1.49 -7.41
N ALA A 99 -8.29 1.81 -6.12
CA ALA A 99 -8.93 0.97 -5.10
C ALA A 99 -10.43 0.79 -5.38
N GLN A 100 -11.12 1.84 -5.83
CA GLN A 100 -12.53 1.76 -6.24
C GLN A 100 -12.74 0.80 -7.42
N VAL A 101 -11.87 0.87 -8.43
CA VAL A 101 -11.93 -0.04 -9.58
C VAL A 101 -11.65 -1.48 -9.18
N VAL A 102 -10.66 -1.72 -8.31
CA VAL A 102 -10.40 -3.07 -7.78
C VAL A 102 -11.65 -3.64 -7.09
N ALA A 103 -12.28 -2.85 -6.23
CA ALA A 103 -13.50 -3.28 -5.52
C ALA A 103 -14.66 -3.60 -6.47
N ARG A 104 -14.87 -2.77 -7.50
CA ARG A 104 -15.95 -2.90 -8.46
C ARG A 104 -15.73 -4.04 -9.46
N ASP A 105 -14.54 -4.13 -10.05
CA ASP A 105 -14.29 -4.94 -11.25
C ASP A 105 -13.58 -6.26 -10.96
N ASN A 106 -13.07 -6.46 -9.73
CA ASN A 106 -12.37 -7.68 -9.29
C ASN A 106 -11.33 -8.19 -10.30
N PRO A 107 -10.33 -7.39 -10.68
CA PRO A 107 -9.32 -7.80 -11.64
C PRO A 107 -8.48 -8.98 -11.09
N ALA A 108 -8.03 -9.85 -11.97
CA ALA A 108 -7.27 -11.04 -11.59
C ALA A 108 -5.86 -10.70 -11.07
N ASP A 109 -5.24 -9.67 -11.64
CA ASP A 109 -3.88 -9.24 -11.34
C ASP A 109 -3.66 -7.76 -11.70
N VAL A 110 -2.46 -7.25 -11.45
CA VAL A 110 -2.09 -5.84 -11.72
C VAL A 110 -2.11 -5.53 -13.22
N ALA A 111 -1.78 -6.49 -14.09
CA ALA A 111 -1.82 -6.26 -15.54
C ALA A 111 -3.26 -6.09 -16.01
N ALA A 112 -4.16 -7.00 -15.61
CA ALA A 112 -5.60 -6.89 -15.89
C ALA A 112 -6.22 -5.62 -15.29
N LEU A 113 -5.75 -5.18 -14.11
CA LEU A 113 -6.17 -3.93 -13.48
C LEU A 113 -5.80 -2.71 -14.35
N GLY A 114 -4.61 -2.69 -14.95
CA GLY A 114 -4.15 -1.59 -15.81
C GLY A 114 -5.09 -1.30 -16.98
N GLU A 115 -5.75 -2.32 -17.53
CA GLU A 115 -6.69 -2.23 -18.64
C GLU A 115 -8.11 -1.77 -18.22
N LYS A 116 -8.41 -1.75 -16.91
CA LYS A 116 -9.71 -1.31 -16.41
C LYS A 116 -9.88 0.19 -16.53
N LYS A 117 -11.14 0.64 -16.65
CA LYS A 117 -11.49 2.04 -16.82
C LYS A 117 -11.81 2.71 -15.48
N LEU A 118 -11.25 3.88 -15.30
CA LEU A 118 -11.65 4.85 -14.28
C LEU A 118 -13.04 5.44 -14.60
N ALA A 119 -13.61 6.19 -13.67
CA ALA A 119 -14.87 6.90 -13.89
C ALA A 119 -14.78 7.94 -15.02
N SER A 120 -13.59 8.47 -15.29
CA SER A 120 -13.30 9.35 -16.42
C SER A 120 -13.42 8.69 -17.79
N GLY A 121 -13.43 7.35 -17.85
CA GLY A 121 -13.42 6.55 -19.08
C GLY A 121 -12.04 6.17 -19.59
N GLU A 122 -10.97 6.79 -19.09
CA GLU A 122 -9.59 6.39 -19.41
C GLU A 122 -9.18 5.13 -18.67
N THR A 123 -8.19 4.39 -19.20
CA THR A 123 -7.65 3.22 -18.51
C THR A 123 -6.75 3.65 -17.36
N ILE A 124 -6.62 2.78 -16.35
CA ILE A 124 -5.72 3.01 -15.21
C ILE A 124 -4.28 3.20 -15.69
N GLU A 125 -3.84 2.40 -16.68
CA GLU A 125 -2.50 2.52 -17.23
C GLU A 125 -2.29 3.85 -17.98
N ALA A 126 -3.30 4.32 -18.72
CA ALA A 126 -3.25 5.64 -19.37
C ALA A 126 -3.11 6.77 -18.36
N LYS A 127 -3.91 6.73 -17.27
CA LYS A 127 -3.84 7.71 -16.18
C LYS A 127 -2.49 7.67 -15.46
N ARG A 128 -1.98 6.47 -15.13
CA ARG A 128 -0.67 6.29 -14.52
C ARG A 128 0.43 6.91 -15.37
N THR A 129 0.40 6.65 -16.68
CA THR A 129 1.38 7.16 -17.63
C THR A 129 1.29 8.69 -17.76
N ALA A 130 0.09 9.26 -17.78
CA ALA A 130 -0.12 10.71 -17.80
C ALA A 130 0.42 11.38 -16.52
N LEU A 131 0.16 10.79 -15.35
CA LEU A 131 0.71 11.27 -14.08
C LEU A 131 2.24 11.20 -14.04
N LEU A 132 2.83 10.10 -14.52
CA LEU A 132 4.28 9.97 -14.65
C LEU A 132 4.85 11.07 -15.54
N GLN A 133 4.22 11.37 -16.67
CA GLN A 133 4.67 12.44 -17.56
C GLN A 133 4.60 13.81 -16.88
N LYS A 134 3.50 14.08 -16.15
CA LYS A 134 3.26 15.35 -15.45
C LYS A 134 4.26 15.57 -14.30
N ILE A 135 4.51 14.52 -13.50
CA ILE A 135 5.29 14.60 -12.28
C ILE A 135 6.77 14.26 -12.50
N GLY A 136 7.07 13.35 -13.46
CA GLY A 136 8.43 12.98 -13.83
C GLY A 136 9.03 11.80 -13.04
N GLU A 137 8.27 11.20 -12.11
CA GLU A 137 8.69 10.05 -11.30
C GLU A 137 8.07 8.75 -11.76
N ASN A 138 8.79 7.64 -11.53
CA ASN A 138 8.24 6.30 -11.71
C ASN A 138 7.07 6.08 -10.73
N MET A 139 5.99 5.50 -11.25
CA MET A 139 4.80 5.14 -10.48
C MET A 139 4.36 3.74 -10.86
N SER A 140 4.03 2.91 -9.88
CA SER A 140 3.56 1.56 -10.11
C SER A 140 2.47 1.16 -9.13
N ILE A 141 1.47 0.43 -9.62
CA ILE A 141 0.55 -0.31 -8.75
C ILE A 141 1.28 -1.61 -8.42
N ARG A 142 1.62 -1.79 -7.14
CA ARG A 142 2.42 -2.93 -6.72
C ARG A 142 1.59 -4.16 -6.43
N ARG A 143 0.53 -3.98 -5.67
CA ARG A 143 -0.34 -5.06 -5.20
C ARG A 143 -1.67 -4.51 -4.75
N PHE A 144 -2.67 -5.38 -4.72
CA PHE A 144 -3.98 -5.06 -4.18
C PHE A 144 -4.64 -6.31 -3.59
N VAL A 145 -5.64 -6.09 -2.75
CA VAL A 145 -6.59 -7.11 -2.29
C VAL A 145 -7.99 -6.54 -2.37
N ARG A 146 -8.90 -7.31 -2.95
CA ARG A 146 -10.34 -7.11 -2.88
C ARG A 146 -10.91 -8.00 -1.78
N SER A 147 -11.78 -7.46 -0.97
CA SER A 147 -12.42 -8.18 0.14
C SER A 147 -13.92 -8.13 0.00
N GLU A 148 -14.55 -9.28 0.19
CA GLU A 148 -16.00 -9.43 0.39
C GLU A 148 -16.23 -9.82 1.83
N ALA A 149 -16.97 -8.98 2.57
CA ALA A 149 -17.15 -9.16 4.00
C ALA A 149 -18.18 -10.25 4.31
N LYS A 150 -17.86 -11.10 5.26
CA LYS A 150 -18.83 -11.94 5.96
C LYS A 150 -19.71 -11.09 6.90
N GLY A 151 -19.10 -10.10 7.52
CA GLY A 151 -19.72 -9.10 8.39
C GLY A 151 -19.80 -7.72 7.73
N THR A 152 -18.98 -6.80 8.20
CA THR A 152 -18.88 -5.40 7.77
C THR A 152 -17.42 -5.00 7.65
N LEU A 153 -17.04 -4.41 6.53
CA LEU A 153 -15.70 -3.87 6.34
C LEU A 153 -15.51 -2.56 7.11
N ALA A 154 -14.39 -2.44 7.75
CA ALA A 154 -13.88 -1.21 8.32
C ALA A 154 -12.42 -1.02 7.92
N ALA A 155 -11.96 0.22 7.92
CA ALA A 155 -10.64 0.55 7.46
C ALA A 155 -9.96 1.62 8.30
N TYR A 156 -8.64 1.60 8.25
CA TYR A 156 -7.79 2.65 8.80
C TYR A 156 -6.61 2.90 7.87
N VAL A 157 -6.39 4.16 7.54
CA VAL A 157 -5.15 4.60 6.89
C VAL A 157 -4.44 5.55 7.84
N HIS A 158 -3.19 5.26 8.13
CA HIS A 158 -2.36 6.12 8.98
C HIS A 158 -2.13 7.48 8.32
N THR A 159 -1.97 8.53 9.11
CA THR A 159 -1.84 9.92 8.64
C THR A 159 -0.73 10.14 7.62
N THR A 160 0.31 9.31 7.63
CA THR A 160 1.37 9.31 6.61
C THR A 160 0.94 8.78 5.25
N GLY A 161 -0.22 8.11 5.17
CA GLY A 161 -0.66 7.39 3.97
C GLY A 161 0.09 6.10 3.67
N LYS A 162 1.11 5.74 4.48
CA LYS A 162 2.02 4.61 4.21
C LYS A 162 1.58 3.29 4.83
N ILE A 163 0.62 3.30 5.75
CA ILE A 163 0.09 2.10 6.40
C ILE A 163 -1.42 2.12 6.22
N GLY A 164 -1.96 1.04 5.70
CA GLY A 164 -3.39 0.86 5.54
C GLY A 164 -3.83 -0.51 6.00
N VAL A 165 -5.01 -0.56 6.60
CA VAL A 165 -5.63 -1.78 7.12
C VAL A 165 -7.09 -1.83 6.70
N LEU A 166 -7.50 -2.99 6.22
CA LEU A 166 -8.88 -3.36 5.95
C LEU A 166 -9.24 -4.53 6.87
N VAL A 167 -10.35 -4.45 7.60
CA VAL A 167 -10.80 -5.45 8.57
C VAL A 167 -12.24 -5.84 8.25
N ASP A 168 -12.55 -7.14 8.33
CA ASP A 168 -13.91 -7.66 8.30
C ASP A 168 -14.37 -8.02 9.72
N VAL A 169 -15.45 -7.39 10.17
CA VAL A 169 -15.99 -7.52 11.54
C VAL A 169 -17.44 -7.99 11.49
N SER A 170 -17.80 -8.97 12.30
CA SER A 170 -19.18 -9.38 12.53
C SER A 170 -19.65 -8.92 13.92
N GLY A 171 -20.95 -8.64 14.08
CA GLY A 171 -21.54 -8.11 15.31
C GLY A 171 -21.50 -6.59 15.34
N ASP A 172 -21.04 -5.98 16.44
CA ASP A 172 -20.92 -4.53 16.56
C ASP A 172 -19.86 -3.96 15.62
N ALA A 173 -20.29 -3.36 14.50
CA ALA A 173 -19.40 -2.77 13.50
C ALA A 173 -18.60 -1.56 14.03
N SER A 174 -19.00 -0.95 15.15
CA SER A 174 -18.34 0.23 15.71
C SER A 174 -16.88 -0.05 16.13
N VAL A 175 -16.54 -1.30 16.46
CA VAL A 175 -15.19 -1.71 16.84
C VAL A 175 -14.22 -1.78 15.65
N GLY A 176 -14.73 -1.84 14.43
CA GLY A 176 -13.92 -2.15 13.24
C GLY A 176 -12.77 -1.17 13.02
N LYS A 177 -13.02 0.15 13.14
CA LYS A 177 -11.98 1.17 13.00
C LYS A 177 -10.90 1.05 14.08
N ASP A 178 -11.29 0.71 15.30
CA ASP A 178 -10.38 0.60 16.43
C ASP A 178 -9.48 -0.64 16.30
N VAL A 179 -10.06 -1.75 15.81
CA VAL A 179 -9.30 -2.96 15.46
C VAL A 179 -8.35 -2.69 14.28
N ALA A 180 -8.80 -1.99 13.23
CA ALA A 180 -7.94 -1.61 12.12
C ALA A 180 -6.77 -0.72 12.58
N MET A 181 -7.00 0.20 13.50
CA MET A 181 -5.96 1.03 14.12
C MET A 181 -4.98 0.19 14.94
N HIS A 182 -5.47 -0.79 15.71
CA HIS A 182 -4.63 -1.72 16.47
C HIS A 182 -3.70 -2.52 15.55
N VAL A 183 -4.24 -3.09 14.46
CA VAL A 183 -3.44 -3.81 13.45
C VAL A 183 -2.39 -2.91 12.81
N ALA A 184 -2.75 -1.65 12.50
CA ALA A 184 -1.81 -0.68 11.94
C ALA A 184 -0.68 -0.32 12.91
N ALA A 185 -0.94 -0.27 14.21
CA ALA A 185 0.07 -0.02 15.24
C ALA A 185 1.15 -1.11 15.26
N GLY A 186 0.80 -2.35 14.92
CA GLY A 186 1.76 -3.45 14.75
C GLY A 186 2.78 -3.25 13.63
N ALA A 187 2.57 -2.29 12.73
CA ALA A 187 3.54 -1.94 11.70
C ALA A 187 4.60 -0.92 12.17
N ALA A 188 4.51 -0.41 13.40
CA ALA A 188 5.50 0.50 13.96
C ALA A 188 6.84 -0.22 14.22
N PRO A 189 7.98 0.47 14.13
CA PRO A 189 9.27 -0.11 14.45
C PRO A 189 9.31 -0.68 15.87
N GLY A 190 9.70 -1.96 15.99
CA GLY A 190 9.75 -2.67 17.28
C GLY A 190 8.42 -3.22 17.79
N ALA A 191 7.30 -2.94 17.13
CA ALA A 191 6.02 -3.56 17.46
C ALA A 191 5.90 -4.97 16.86
N ILE A 192 5.06 -5.79 17.47
CA ILE A 192 4.76 -7.14 16.97
C ILE A 192 3.50 -7.07 16.10
N ARG A 193 3.68 -7.37 14.81
CA ARG A 193 2.59 -7.41 13.84
C ARG A 193 1.78 -8.68 14.02
N PRO A 194 0.44 -8.62 14.11
CA PRO A 194 -0.36 -9.82 14.05
C PRO A 194 -0.27 -10.43 12.64
N VAL A 195 -0.07 -11.74 12.56
CA VAL A 195 0.01 -12.51 11.30
C VAL A 195 -1.28 -13.26 11.00
N ALA A 196 -2.12 -13.49 12.02
CA ALA A 196 -3.39 -14.19 11.94
C ALA A 196 -4.38 -13.57 12.94
N VAL A 197 -5.68 -13.81 12.74
CA VAL A 197 -6.69 -13.37 13.72
C VAL A 197 -6.58 -14.20 14.99
N SER A 198 -6.56 -15.53 14.85
CA SER A 198 -6.56 -16.48 15.96
C SER A 198 -5.42 -17.49 15.86
N ARG A 199 -5.18 -18.21 16.95
CA ARG A 199 -4.14 -19.26 17.02
C ARG A 199 -4.33 -20.38 16.00
N ASN A 200 -5.58 -20.70 15.66
CA ASN A 200 -5.91 -21.78 14.74
C ASN A 200 -5.58 -21.44 13.28
N GLU A 201 -5.33 -20.17 12.98
CA GLU A 201 -4.98 -19.68 11.64
C GLU A 201 -3.47 -19.55 11.44
N VAL A 202 -2.67 -19.72 12.52
CA VAL A 202 -1.21 -19.68 12.40
C VAL A 202 -0.73 -20.96 11.72
N PRO A 203 0.10 -20.87 10.66
CA PRO A 203 0.63 -22.03 9.96
C PRO A 203 1.39 -22.96 10.91
N ALA A 204 1.13 -24.27 10.79
CA ALA A 204 1.71 -25.28 11.69
C ALA A 204 3.24 -25.32 11.61
N ASP A 205 3.81 -25.15 10.44
CA ASP A 205 5.26 -25.07 10.22
C ASP A 205 5.92 -23.91 10.98
N MET A 206 5.24 -22.77 11.08
CA MET A 206 5.70 -21.64 11.88
C MET A 206 5.72 -21.99 13.38
N ILE A 207 4.67 -22.65 13.87
CA ILE A 207 4.60 -23.08 15.28
C ILE A 207 5.68 -24.11 15.59
N GLU A 208 5.86 -25.10 14.73
CA GLU A 208 6.87 -26.15 14.94
C GLU A 208 8.29 -25.61 14.87
N LYS A 209 8.56 -24.66 14.00
CA LYS A 209 9.85 -23.98 13.95
C LYS A 209 10.18 -23.26 15.26
N GLU A 210 9.23 -22.50 15.81
CA GLU A 210 9.42 -21.81 17.09
C GLU A 210 9.53 -22.81 18.26
N ARG A 211 8.73 -23.88 18.24
CA ARG A 211 8.81 -24.96 19.22
C ARG A 211 10.22 -25.59 19.24
N ALA A 212 10.79 -25.90 18.07
CA ALA A 212 12.15 -26.46 17.96
C ALA A 212 13.20 -25.50 18.52
N ILE A 213 13.09 -24.19 18.22
CA ILE A 213 14.01 -23.17 18.77
C ILE A 213 13.93 -23.12 20.28
N TYR A 214 12.70 -23.07 20.85
CA TYR A 214 12.52 -23.02 22.31
C TYR A 214 12.97 -24.32 23.00
N ALA A 215 12.80 -25.49 22.35
CA ALA A 215 13.28 -26.75 22.86
C ALA A 215 14.82 -26.79 22.92
N ALA A 216 15.51 -26.35 21.88
CA ALA A 216 16.97 -26.24 21.84
C ALA A 216 17.48 -25.30 22.96
N GLN A 217 16.89 -24.11 23.10
CA GLN A 217 17.25 -23.15 24.16
C GLN A 217 16.99 -23.70 25.56
N ALA A 218 15.89 -24.44 25.74
CA ALA A 218 15.53 -24.99 27.06
C ALA A 218 16.41 -26.19 27.45
N ALA A 219 16.91 -26.97 26.49
CA ALA A 219 17.85 -28.08 26.73
C ALA A 219 19.16 -27.63 27.39
N GLU A 220 19.62 -26.41 27.09
CA GLU A 220 20.81 -25.82 27.69
C GLU A 220 20.62 -25.46 29.19
N SER A 221 19.37 -25.44 29.68
CA SER A 221 19.06 -25.05 31.05
C SER A 221 19.41 -26.09 32.11
N GLY A 222 19.73 -27.33 31.73
CA GLY A 222 20.03 -28.45 32.64
C GLY A 222 18.86 -28.91 33.51
N LYS A 223 17.63 -28.48 33.17
CA LYS A 223 16.41 -28.84 33.93
C LYS A 223 15.87 -30.22 33.54
N PRO A 224 15.08 -30.88 34.41
CA PRO A 224 14.41 -32.13 34.08
C PRO A 224 13.51 -32.00 32.84
N ALA A 225 13.39 -33.09 32.08
CA ALA A 225 12.70 -33.11 30.79
C ALA A 225 11.22 -32.65 30.86
N ASP A 226 10.52 -33.01 31.93
CA ASP A 226 9.13 -32.59 32.17
C ASP A 226 8.97 -31.09 32.40
N ILE A 227 9.96 -30.47 33.06
CA ILE A 227 10.04 -29.02 33.26
C ILE A 227 10.36 -28.32 31.95
N VAL A 228 11.33 -28.86 31.19
CA VAL A 228 11.70 -28.35 29.84
C VAL A 228 10.47 -28.36 28.94
N ALA A 229 9.71 -29.46 28.87
CA ALA A 229 8.49 -29.55 28.07
C ALA A 229 7.46 -28.47 28.43
N LYS A 230 7.20 -28.24 29.73
CA LYS A 230 6.30 -27.17 30.18
C LYS A 230 6.81 -25.78 29.84
N MET A 231 8.11 -25.54 29.94
CA MET A 231 8.71 -24.25 29.55
C MET A 231 8.56 -23.99 28.05
N VAL A 232 8.76 -25.00 27.20
CA VAL A 232 8.57 -24.89 25.75
C VAL A 232 7.13 -24.55 25.42
N GLU A 233 6.16 -25.30 25.98
CA GLU A 233 4.74 -25.02 25.77
C GLU A 233 4.34 -23.62 26.25
N GLY A 234 4.84 -23.19 27.41
CA GLY A 234 4.60 -21.84 27.93
C GLY A 234 5.13 -20.75 26.97
N ARG A 235 6.33 -20.95 26.39
CA ARG A 235 6.92 -20.01 25.42
C ARG A 235 6.15 -20.00 24.09
N VAL A 236 5.77 -21.18 23.57
CA VAL A 236 4.95 -21.29 22.35
C VAL A 236 3.60 -20.60 22.55
N ASN A 237 2.95 -20.80 23.71
CA ASN A 237 1.69 -20.11 24.02
C ASN A 237 1.85 -18.59 24.09
N LYS A 238 2.93 -18.10 24.67
CA LYS A 238 3.25 -16.67 24.69
C LYS A 238 3.48 -16.14 23.28
N TYR A 239 4.31 -16.81 22.49
CA TYR A 239 4.56 -16.47 21.10
C TYR A 239 3.25 -16.37 20.29
N LEU A 240 2.38 -17.38 20.37
CA LEU A 240 1.09 -17.37 19.71
C LEU A 240 0.20 -16.21 20.14
N SER A 241 0.22 -15.84 21.42
CA SER A 241 -0.55 -14.67 21.88
C SER A 241 0.03 -13.35 21.35
N GLU A 242 1.33 -13.27 21.15
CA GLU A 242 1.98 -12.07 20.63
C GLU A 242 1.76 -11.88 19.12
N ILE A 243 1.74 -12.96 18.34
CA ILE A 243 1.59 -12.89 16.88
C ILE A 243 0.15 -13.02 16.37
N THR A 244 -0.83 -13.25 17.25
CA THR A 244 -2.24 -13.31 16.86
C THR A 244 -3.00 -12.08 17.33
N LEU A 245 -3.86 -11.53 16.46
CA LEU A 245 -4.64 -10.34 16.76
C LEU A 245 -5.41 -10.45 18.08
N LEU A 246 -6.11 -11.58 18.28
CA LEU A 246 -6.94 -11.78 19.48
C LEU A 246 -6.12 -11.87 20.77
N GLY A 247 -4.88 -12.34 20.70
CA GLY A 247 -3.99 -12.51 21.86
C GLY A 247 -3.29 -11.24 22.31
N GLN A 248 -3.20 -10.23 21.45
CA GLN A 248 -2.44 -9.00 21.73
C GLN A 248 -3.16 -8.09 22.74
N PRO A 249 -2.41 -7.36 23.60
CA PRO A 249 -2.97 -6.26 24.38
C PRO A 249 -3.55 -5.19 23.46
N PHE A 250 -4.79 -4.74 23.73
CA PHE A 250 -5.47 -3.80 22.84
C PHE A 250 -4.84 -2.40 22.90
N VAL A 251 -4.51 -1.82 21.74
CA VAL A 251 -3.77 -0.55 21.66
C VAL A 251 -4.42 0.62 22.42
N LYS A 252 -5.75 0.65 22.52
CA LYS A 252 -6.48 1.70 23.25
C LYS A 252 -6.68 1.41 24.75
N ASN A 253 -6.57 0.15 25.14
CA ASN A 253 -6.66 -0.30 26.51
C ASN A 253 -5.77 -1.54 26.71
N PRO A 254 -4.48 -1.38 27.03
CA PRO A 254 -3.52 -2.49 27.15
C PRO A 254 -3.81 -3.47 28.30
N ASP A 255 -4.70 -3.15 29.22
CA ASP A 255 -5.12 -4.05 30.30
C ASP A 255 -6.05 -5.16 29.81
N ASP A 256 -6.65 -4.97 28.63
CA ASP A 256 -7.50 -5.95 27.97
C ASP A 256 -6.83 -6.47 26.69
N THR A 257 -7.04 -7.75 26.39
CA THR A 257 -6.70 -8.28 25.07
C THR A 257 -7.74 -7.84 24.05
N VAL A 258 -7.35 -7.86 22.75
CA VAL A 258 -8.30 -7.61 21.63
C VAL A 258 -9.49 -8.57 21.73
N GLU A 259 -9.27 -9.85 22.07
CA GLU A 259 -10.34 -10.83 22.27
C GLU A 259 -11.35 -10.39 23.34
N LYS A 260 -10.85 -9.97 24.50
CA LYS A 260 -11.70 -9.52 25.60
C LYS A 260 -12.50 -8.27 25.23
N HIS A 261 -11.85 -7.31 24.54
CA HIS A 261 -12.51 -6.11 24.04
C HIS A 261 -13.64 -6.45 23.06
N LEU A 262 -13.38 -7.33 22.08
CA LEU A 262 -14.39 -7.76 21.11
C LEU A 262 -15.57 -8.49 21.76
N LYS A 263 -15.30 -9.42 22.69
CA LYS A 263 -16.34 -10.15 23.44
C LYS A 263 -17.24 -9.20 24.23
N ALA A 264 -16.69 -8.18 24.87
CA ALA A 264 -17.45 -7.18 25.60
C ALA A 264 -18.39 -6.35 24.70
N LYS A 265 -18.08 -6.26 23.39
CA LYS A 265 -18.87 -5.56 22.37
C LYS A 265 -19.76 -6.49 21.53
N GLY A 266 -19.78 -7.79 21.81
CA GLY A 266 -20.51 -8.76 20.99
C GLY A 266 -20.03 -8.81 19.54
N ALA A 267 -18.74 -8.58 19.31
CA ALA A 267 -18.13 -8.53 17.99
C ALA A 267 -17.08 -9.64 17.80
N THR A 268 -16.82 -9.98 16.53
CA THR A 268 -15.76 -10.89 16.12
C THR A 268 -15.05 -10.34 14.88
N VAL A 269 -13.77 -10.70 14.70
CA VAL A 269 -13.00 -10.38 13.49
C VAL A 269 -12.95 -11.61 12.61
N ASN A 270 -13.36 -11.47 11.33
CA ASN A 270 -13.33 -12.54 10.34
C ASN A 270 -12.00 -12.57 9.57
N GLY A 271 -11.30 -11.45 9.49
CA GLY A 271 -10.03 -11.32 8.79
C GLY A 271 -9.56 -9.87 8.72
N PHE A 272 -8.30 -9.70 8.35
CA PHE A 272 -7.74 -8.38 8.08
C PHE A 272 -6.69 -8.44 6.98
N THR A 273 -6.46 -7.30 6.35
CA THR A 273 -5.34 -7.07 5.42
C THR A 273 -4.58 -5.84 5.88
N LEU A 274 -3.27 -5.97 6.05
CA LEU A 274 -2.36 -4.87 6.39
C LEU A 274 -1.37 -4.68 5.26
N TYR A 275 -1.28 -3.47 4.74
CA TYR A 275 -0.22 -3.05 3.80
C TYR A 275 0.63 -1.96 4.40
N VAL A 276 1.94 -2.10 4.20
CA VAL A 276 2.96 -1.08 4.48
C VAL A 276 3.66 -0.76 3.18
N VAL A 277 3.67 0.51 2.81
CA VAL A 277 4.29 0.98 1.56
C VAL A 277 5.78 0.66 1.55
N GLY A 278 6.25 0.10 0.43
CA GLY A 278 7.66 -0.20 0.20
C GLY A 278 8.21 -1.38 1.00
N GLU A 279 7.35 -2.12 1.70
CA GLU A 279 7.77 -3.30 2.47
C GLU A 279 8.45 -4.33 1.56
N GLY A 280 9.69 -4.74 1.92
CA GLY A 280 10.49 -5.67 1.13
C GLY A 280 11.13 -5.08 -0.13
N ILE A 281 10.99 -3.79 -0.39
CA ILE A 281 11.75 -3.10 -1.45
C ILE A 281 13.03 -2.56 -0.85
N GLU A 282 14.18 -2.95 -1.42
CA GLU A 282 15.48 -2.38 -1.04
C GLU A 282 15.53 -0.91 -1.48
N LYS A 283 15.59 -0.01 -0.51
CA LYS A 283 15.82 1.40 -0.77
C LYS A 283 17.27 1.59 -1.21
N LYS A 284 17.48 2.39 -2.27
CA LYS A 284 18.82 2.87 -2.59
C LYS A 284 19.36 3.59 -1.36
N LYS A 285 20.47 3.13 -0.83
CA LYS A 285 21.18 3.90 0.21
C LYS A 285 21.79 5.10 -0.50
N ASP A 286 21.18 6.26 -0.33
CA ASP A 286 21.80 7.51 -0.77
C ASP A 286 23.00 7.76 0.13
N ASP A 287 24.18 7.47 -0.38
CA ASP A 287 25.42 7.86 0.27
C ASP A 287 25.69 9.33 -0.12
N PHE A 288 24.96 10.22 0.55
CA PHE A 288 25.08 11.67 0.34
C PHE A 288 26.52 12.15 0.44
N ALA A 289 27.34 11.52 1.30
CA ALA A 289 28.74 11.85 1.44
C ALA A 289 29.53 11.46 0.19
N ALA A 290 29.23 10.31 -0.43
CA ALA A 290 29.86 9.89 -1.68
C ALA A 290 29.39 10.74 -2.87
N GLU A 291 28.12 11.14 -2.93
CA GLU A 291 27.60 12.03 -3.96
C GLU A 291 28.23 13.43 -3.89
N VAL A 292 28.32 14.03 -2.70
CA VAL A 292 29.00 15.31 -2.49
C VAL A 292 30.50 15.20 -2.83
N ALA A 293 31.15 14.11 -2.46
CA ALA A 293 32.56 13.90 -2.80
C ALA A 293 32.79 13.70 -4.32
N ALA A 294 31.80 13.14 -5.05
CA ALA A 294 31.86 13.03 -6.50
C ALA A 294 31.66 14.41 -7.19
N MET A 295 30.77 15.25 -6.67
CA MET A 295 30.52 16.60 -7.21
C MET A 295 31.70 17.56 -6.95
N THR A 296 32.46 17.36 -5.86
CA THR A 296 33.64 18.19 -5.56
C THR A 296 34.91 17.79 -6.32
N LYS A 297 34.88 16.65 -7.01
CA LYS A 297 36.00 16.16 -7.83
C LYS A 297 35.81 16.40 -9.33
N ALA A 298 34.68 16.92 -9.76
CA ALA A 298 34.34 17.30 -11.14
C ALA A 298 34.48 18.83 -11.33
#